data_5df4cf45df7fca6d4f67bb362a837f98
#
_entry.id   5df4cf45df7fca6d4f67bb362a837f98
#
_cell.length_a   1.000
_cell.length_b   1.000
_cell.length_c   1.000
_cell.angle_alpha   90.00
_cell.angle_beta   90.00
_cell.angle_gamma   90.00
#
_symmetry.space_group_name_H-M   'P 1'
#
loop_
_entity.id
_entity.type
_entity.pdbx_description
1 polymer ?
#
loop_
_entity_poly.entity_id
_entity_poly.type
_entity_poly.pdbx_seq_one_letter_code
_entity_poly.pdbx_strand_id
1 'polypeptide(L)'
;TSLVGYIAILVAFVAWFIIFKTRFGLRLRSVGEHPQAADTLGINVYLMRYAGVMISGFLGGVGGAIYAQTISNSFAVTTIAGPGFIALAAMIFGRWNPIGAMLSSLFFGLSQSLAIIGGKIPIFSSIPSVYLQIAPYVLTIIVLAAFFGKAIAPKADGVNYIKSK
;
A
#
# COMPACT_ATOMS: atom_id res chain seq x y z
N THR A 1 -11.67 2.27 17.56
CA THR A 1 -11.25 2.64 16.17
C THR A 1 -9.96 3.44 16.14
N SER A 2 -9.70 4.29 17.15
CA SER A 2 -8.47 5.09 17.22
C SER A 2 -7.20 4.25 17.39
N LEU A 3 -7.25 3.18 18.19
CA LEU A 3 -6.09 2.33 18.49
C LEU A 3 -5.51 1.66 17.25
N VAL A 4 -6.36 1.15 16.37
CA VAL A 4 -5.95 0.54 15.08
C VAL A 4 -5.25 1.55 14.18
N GLY A 5 -5.75 2.79 14.13
CA GLY A 5 -5.13 3.88 13.36
C GLY A 5 -3.72 4.21 13.87
N TYR A 6 -3.54 4.30 15.18
CA TYR A 6 -2.22 4.54 15.78
C TYR A 6 -1.24 3.40 15.50
N ILE A 7 -1.69 2.15 15.58
CA ILE A 7 -0.87 0.98 15.24
C ILE A 7 -0.46 1.04 13.76
N ALA A 8 -1.37 1.37 12.86
CA ALA A 8 -1.07 1.47 11.43
C ALA A 8 -0.01 2.53 11.13
N ILE A 9 -0.11 3.71 11.78
CA ILE A 9 0.87 4.79 11.66
C ILE A 9 2.23 4.32 12.19
N LEU A 10 2.25 3.68 13.35
CA LEU A 10 3.47 3.16 13.96
C LEU A 10 4.14 2.12 13.05
N VAL A 11 3.37 1.19 12.50
CA VAL A 11 3.87 0.17 11.54
C VAL A 11 4.48 0.83 10.30
N ALA A 12 3.86 1.89 9.76
CA ALA A 12 4.40 2.62 8.61
C ALA A 12 5.75 3.28 8.92
N PHE A 13 5.88 3.91 10.10
CA PHE A 13 7.15 4.49 10.55
C PHE A 13 8.23 3.43 10.79
N VAL A 14 7.88 2.33 11.43
CA VAL A 14 8.80 1.19 11.65
C VAL A 14 9.26 0.61 10.32
N ALA A 15 8.35 0.40 9.37
CA ALA A 15 8.68 -0.09 8.03
C ALA A 15 9.60 0.90 7.30
N TRP A 16 9.32 2.19 7.37
CA TRP A 16 10.19 3.21 6.79
C TRP A 16 11.58 3.18 7.42
N PHE A 17 11.66 3.12 8.75
CA PHE A 17 12.94 3.05 9.45
C PHE A 17 13.74 1.81 9.05
N ILE A 18 13.11 0.64 9.01
CA ILE A 18 13.76 -0.62 8.61
C ILE A 18 14.27 -0.52 7.17
N ILE A 19 13.46 -0.04 6.23
CA ILE A 19 13.81 0.01 4.81
C ILE A 19 14.89 1.04 4.52
N PHE A 20 14.86 2.22 5.17
CA PHE A 20 15.75 3.33 4.83
C PHE A 20 16.93 3.52 5.78
N LYS A 21 16.86 3.02 7.00
CA LYS A 21 17.87 3.27 8.05
C LYS A 21 18.62 2.02 8.50
N THR A 22 18.24 0.82 8.05
CA THR A 22 18.92 -0.42 8.45
C THR A 22 19.71 -1.06 7.32
N ARG A 23 20.70 -1.91 7.69
CA ARG A 23 21.48 -2.72 6.74
C ARG A 23 20.60 -3.70 5.98
N PHE A 24 19.57 -4.24 6.64
CA PHE A 24 18.60 -5.14 6.02
C PHE A 24 17.83 -4.42 4.90
N GLY A 25 17.29 -3.23 5.16
CA GLY A 25 16.60 -2.44 4.15
C GLY A 25 17.48 -2.04 2.97
N LEU A 26 18.75 -1.72 3.23
CA LEU A 26 19.72 -1.42 2.16
C LEU A 26 19.93 -2.63 1.24
N ARG A 27 20.13 -3.82 1.82
CA ARG A 27 20.27 -5.08 1.07
C ARG A 27 19.00 -5.41 0.28
N LEU A 28 17.83 -5.24 0.91
CA LEU A 28 16.53 -5.50 0.28
C LEU A 28 16.32 -4.58 -0.94
N ARG A 29 16.64 -3.30 -0.82
CA ARG A 29 16.53 -2.34 -1.93
C ARG A 29 17.55 -2.62 -3.04
N SER A 30 18.78 -2.99 -2.71
CA SER A 30 19.80 -3.34 -3.71
C SER A 30 19.38 -4.57 -4.54
N VAL A 31 18.77 -5.56 -3.89
CA VAL A 31 18.22 -6.75 -4.56
C VAL A 31 17.01 -6.38 -5.44
N GLY A 32 16.22 -5.39 -5.04
CA GLY A 32 15.08 -4.90 -5.84
C GLY A 32 15.52 -4.09 -7.05
N GLU A 33 16.67 -3.43 -7.00
CA GLU A 33 17.16 -2.57 -8.10
C GLU A 33 18.07 -3.34 -9.07
N HIS A 34 19.08 -4.05 -8.55
CA HIS A 34 20.05 -4.81 -9.33
C HIS A 34 20.43 -6.12 -8.61
N PRO A 35 19.64 -7.20 -8.77
CA PRO A 35 19.89 -8.45 -8.05
C PRO A 35 21.23 -9.10 -8.40
N GLN A 36 21.69 -9.01 -9.64
CA GLN A 36 22.97 -9.55 -10.07
C GLN A 36 24.15 -8.82 -9.39
N ALA A 37 24.10 -7.49 -9.31
CA ALA A 37 25.12 -6.71 -8.62
C ALA A 37 25.12 -6.99 -7.11
N ALA A 38 23.95 -7.22 -6.51
CA ALA A 38 23.86 -7.61 -5.11
C ALA A 38 24.49 -8.99 -4.84
N ASP A 39 24.29 -9.94 -5.75
CA ASP A 39 24.88 -11.30 -5.64
C ASP A 39 26.42 -11.25 -5.72
N THR A 40 27.00 -10.43 -6.60
CA THR A 40 28.46 -10.25 -6.69
C THR A 40 29.09 -9.66 -5.42
N LEU A 41 28.31 -8.91 -4.64
CA LEU A 41 28.70 -8.37 -3.34
C LEU A 41 28.48 -9.37 -2.18
N GLY A 42 28.12 -10.63 -2.49
CA GLY A 42 27.90 -11.67 -1.49
C GLY A 42 26.55 -11.61 -0.78
N ILE A 43 25.59 -10.85 -1.30
CA ILE A 43 24.22 -10.78 -0.75
C ILE A 43 23.42 -11.96 -1.31
N ASN A 44 22.85 -12.78 -0.44
CA ASN A 44 21.97 -13.85 -0.87
C ASN A 44 20.62 -13.29 -1.36
N VAL A 45 20.47 -13.19 -2.68
CA VAL A 45 19.29 -12.63 -3.35
C VAL A 45 18.02 -13.42 -3.04
N TYR A 46 18.10 -14.75 -3.03
CA TYR A 46 16.94 -15.59 -2.72
C TYR A 46 16.42 -15.35 -1.31
N LEU A 47 17.32 -15.35 -0.32
CA LEU A 47 16.94 -15.11 1.06
C LEU A 47 16.28 -13.73 1.25
N MET A 48 16.81 -12.70 0.60
CA MET A 48 16.24 -11.35 0.67
C MET A 48 14.87 -11.28 0.01
N ARG A 49 14.67 -11.93 -1.13
CA ARG A 49 13.36 -12.00 -1.79
C ARG A 49 12.34 -12.76 -0.95
N TYR A 50 12.70 -13.91 -0.40
CA TYR A 50 11.81 -14.66 0.50
C TYR A 50 11.44 -13.85 1.74
N ALA A 51 12.40 -13.19 2.37
CA ALA A 51 12.13 -12.34 3.53
C ALA A 51 11.15 -11.20 3.18
N GLY A 52 11.34 -10.53 2.04
CA GLY A 52 10.44 -9.48 1.57
C GLY A 52 9.01 -9.98 1.35
N VAL A 53 8.84 -11.12 0.67
CA VAL A 53 7.53 -11.72 0.41
C VAL A 53 6.85 -12.17 1.70
N MET A 54 7.59 -12.78 2.62
CA MET A 54 7.04 -13.22 3.92
C MET A 54 6.56 -12.04 4.77
N ILE A 55 7.35 -10.96 4.84
CA ILE A 55 6.97 -9.74 5.57
C ILE A 55 5.72 -9.10 4.92
N SER A 56 5.70 -9.03 3.59
CA SER A 56 4.55 -8.50 2.85
C SER A 56 3.28 -9.33 3.09
N GLY A 57 3.39 -10.67 3.04
CA GLY A 57 2.28 -11.57 3.32
C GLY A 57 1.77 -11.46 4.75
N PHE A 58 2.67 -11.34 5.72
CA PHE A 58 2.31 -11.12 7.12
C PHE A 58 1.53 -9.80 7.30
N LEU A 59 2.05 -8.70 6.78
CA LEU A 59 1.38 -7.39 6.86
C LEU A 59 0.03 -7.39 6.13
N GLY A 60 -0.04 -8.07 4.97
CA GLY A 60 -1.30 -8.25 4.24
C GLY A 60 -2.33 -9.05 5.04
N GLY A 61 -1.91 -10.12 5.71
CA GLY A 61 -2.78 -10.92 6.58
C GLY A 61 -3.30 -10.12 7.77
N VAL A 62 -2.44 -9.34 8.43
CA VAL A 62 -2.86 -8.44 9.53
C VAL A 62 -3.85 -7.38 9.01
N GLY A 63 -3.58 -6.77 7.86
CA GLY A 63 -4.49 -5.81 7.24
C GLY A 63 -5.85 -6.40 6.90
N GLY A 64 -5.87 -7.61 6.35
CA GLY A 64 -7.11 -8.34 6.06
C GLY A 64 -7.91 -8.70 7.32
N ALA A 65 -7.25 -9.13 8.38
CA ALA A 65 -7.89 -9.42 9.66
C ALA A 65 -8.53 -8.17 10.28
N ILE A 66 -7.81 -7.04 10.26
CA ILE A 66 -8.34 -5.75 10.72
C ILE A 66 -9.55 -5.32 9.89
N TYR A 67 -9.48 -5.47 8.57
CA TYR A 67 -10.57 -5.14 7.67
C TYR A 67 -11.83 -5.97 7.98
N ALA A 68 -11.65 -7.29 8.15
CA ALA A 68 -12.77 -8.19 8.47
C ALA A 68 -13.44 -7.83 9.82
N GLN A 69 -12.66 -7.42 10.82
CA GLN A 69 -13.20 -7.08 12.14
C GLN A 69 -13.84 -5.69 12.21
N THR A 70 -13.29 -4.71 11.47
CA THR A 70 -13.72 -3.32 11.63
C THR A 70 -14.74 -2.85 10.61
N ILE A 71 -14.70 -3.40 9.40
CA ILE A 71 -15.53 -2.93 8.29
C ILE A 71 -16.62 -3.96 7.96
N SER A 72 -16.24 -5.22 7.81
CA SER A 72 -17.17 -6.26 7.38
C SER A 72 -17.98 -6.87 8.52
N ASN A 73 -17.51 -6.82 9.77
CA ASN A 73 -18.08 -7.50 10.95
C ASN A 73 -18.37 -8.99 10.75
N SER A 74 -17.87 -9.59 9.67
CA SER A 74 -18.03 -10.99 9.33
C SER A 74 -16.85 -11.46 8.49
N PHE A 75 -16.55 -12.74 8.54
CA PHE A 75 -15.55 -13.36 7.70
C PHE A 75 -16.24 -14.28 6.69
N ALA A 76 -16.14 -13.95 5.43
CA ALA A 76 -16.65 -14.73 4.31
C ALA A 76 -15.63 -14.73 3.17
N VAL A 77 -15.76 -15.66 2.23
CA VAL A 77 -14.89 -15.73 1.04
C VAL A 77 -14.91 -14.43 0.22
N THR A 78 -16.01 -13.68 0.29
CA THR A 78 -16.23 -12.41 -0.42
C THR A 78 -15.99 -11.18 0.43
N THR A 79 -15.46 -11.30 1.65
CA THR A 79 -15.24 -10.18 2.57
C THR A 79 -14.29 -9.14 1.97
N ILE A 80 -13.28 -9.58 1.22
CA ILE A 80 -12.30 -8.70 0.57
C ILE A 80 -12.53 -8.79 -0.93
N ALA A 81 -13.41 -7.93 -1.44
CA ALA A 81 -13.66 -7.77 -2.87
C ALA A 81 -13.17 -6.40 -3.34
N GLY A 82 -11.92 -6.36 -3.83
CA GLY A 82 -11.37 -5.14 -4.43
C GLY A 82 -10.45 -4.25 -3.59
N PRO A 83 -10.47 -4.19 -2.24
CA PRO A 83 -9.58 -3.33 -1.45
C PRO A 83 -8.08 -3.54 -1.73
N GLY A 84 -7.69 -4.73 -2.17
CA GLY A 84 -6.31 -5.01 -2.59
C GLY A 84 -5.83 -4.14 -3.74
N PHE A 85 -6.69 -3.85 -4.71
CA PHE A 85 -6.36 -2.94 -5.82
C PHE A 85 -6.19 -1.50 -5.36
N ILE A 86 -6.98 -1.05 -4.37
CA ILE A 86 -6.81 0.27 -3.75
C ILE A 86 -5.47 0.33 -3.00
N ALA A 87 -5.08 -0.74 -2.31
CA ALA A 87 -3.79 -0.83 -1.63
C ALA A 87 -2.61 -0.77 -2.62
N LEU A 88 -2.70 -1.47 -3.76
CA LEU A 88 -1.70 -1.36 -4.84
C LEU A 88 -1.63 0.07 -5.39
N ALA A 89 -2.78 0.69 -5.63
CA ALA A 89 -2.83 2.09 -6.05
C ALA A 89 -2.17 3.00 -5.01
N ALA A 90 -2.47 2.85 -3.72
CA ALA A 90 -1.87 3.64 -2.65
C ALA A 90 -0.34 3.46 -2.59
N MET A 91 0.18 2.26 -2.84
CA MET A 91 1.62 1.99 -2.91
C MET A 91 2.27 2.73 -4.08
N ILE A 92 1.68 2.68 -5.26
CA ILE A 92 2.17 3.38 -6.47
C ILE A 92 2.13 4.90 -6.25
N PHE A 93 1.03 5.44 -5.73
CA PHE A 93 0.90 6.85 -5.35
C PHE A 93 1.94 7.28 -4.31
N GLY A 94 2.22 6.40 -3.36
CA GLY A 94 3.25 6.60 -2.34
C GLY A 94 4.68 6.51 -2.87
N ARG A 95 4.89 6.31 -4.18
CA ARG A 95 6.20 6.18 -4.82
C ARG A 95 7.04 5.07 -4.21
N TRP A 96 6.44 3.93 -3.91
CA TRP A 96 7.11 2.78 -3.30
C TRP A 96 7.77 3.10 -1.93
N ASN A 97 7.28 4.15 -1.26
CA ASN A 97 7.76 4.57 0.04
C ASN A 97 6.67 4.29 1.11
N PRO A 98 7.00 3.66 2.25
CA PRO A 98 6.01 3.37 3.30
C PRO A 98 5.25 4.59 3.81
N ILE A 99 5.92 5.72 4.00
CA ILE A 99 5.27 6.95 4.45
C ILE A 99 4.36 7.51 3.34
N GLY A 100 4.82 7.47 2.09
CA GLY A 100 4.00 7.87 0.96
C GLY A 100 2.76 7.00 0.80
N ALA A 101 2.91 5.68 0.94
CA ALA A 101 1.79 4.73 0.91
C ALA A 101 0.80 4.97 2.07
N MET A 102 1.29 5.29 3.27
CA MET A 102 0.45 5.67 4.41
C MET A 102 -0.37 6.94 4.11
N LEU A 103 0.26 7.99 3.60
CA LEU A 103 -0.44 9.23 3.25
C LEU A 103 -1.47 9.01 2.15
N SER A 104 -1.14 8.23 1.13
CA SER A 104 -2.07 7.85 0.06
C SER A 104 -3.24 7.04 0.61
N SER A 105 -3.00 6.09 1.51
CA SER A 105 -4.05 5.30 2.16
C SER A 105 -4.99 6.16 3.01
N LEU A 106 -4.45 7.14 3.73
CA LEU A 106 -5.26 8.12 4.47
C LEU A 106 -6.14 8.95 3.52
N PHE A 107 -5.58 9.39 2.40
CA PHE A 107 -6.32 10.13 1.39
C PHE A 107 -7.47 9.30 0.80
N PHE A 108 -7.22 8.05 0.41
CA PHE A 108 -8.27 7.15 -0.08
C PHE A 108 -9.31 6.85 1.00
N GLY A 109 -8.89 6.64 2.25
CA GLY A 109 -9.78 6.40 3.38
C GLY A 109 -10.70 7.60 3.65
N LEU A 110 -10.16 8.81 3.63
CA LEU A 110 -10.95 10.03 3.75
C LEU A 110 -11.96 10.17 2.62
N SER A 111 -11.54 9.94 1.38
CA SER A 111 -12.43 9.98 0.21
C SER A 111 -13.58 8.97 0.32
N GLN A 112 -13.29 7.75 0.76
CA GLN A 112 -14.32 6.73 0.99
C GLN A 112 -15.26 7.10 2.14
N SER A 113 -14.73 7.63 3.23
CA SER A 113 -15.54 8.12 4.36
C SER A 113 -16.50 9.23 3.93
N LEU A 114 -16.02 10.18 3.12
CA LEU A 114 -16.87 11.25 2.58
C LEU A 114 -17.96 10.70 1.66
N ALA A 115 -17.68 9.67 0.87
CA ALA A 115 -18.69 9.02 0.03
C ALA A 115 -19.80 8.34 0.86
N ILE A 116 -19.45 7.73 2.01
CA ILE A 116 -20.40 7.05 2.88
C ILE A 116 -21.23 8.06 3.70
N ILE A 117 -20.58 9.10 4.25
CA ILE A 117 -21.21 10.07 5.16
C ILE A 117 -21.86 11.21 4.39
N GLY A 118 -21.40 11.50 3.17
CA GLY A 118 -21.82 12.66 2.37
C GLY A 118 -23.34 12.77 2.18
N GLY A 119 -24.02 11.64 1.99
CA GLY A 119 -25.49 11.60 1.92
C GLY A 119 -26.22 11.98 3.22
N LYS A 120 -25.53 12.02 4.36
CA LYS A 120 -26.07 12.41 5.67
C LYS A 120 -25.76 13.86 6.05
N ILE A 121 -24.90 14.52 5.28
CA ILE A 121 -24.52 15.91 5.53
C ILE A 121 -25.50 16.83 4.77
N PRO A 122 -26.14 17.81 5.45
CA PRO A 122 -27.13 18.69 4.85
C PRO A 122 -26.64 19.43 3.57
N ILE A 123 -25.34 19.76 3.51
CA ILE A 123 -24.72 20.46 2.37
C ILE A 123 -24.70 19.57 1.13
N PHE A 124 -24.62 18.27 1.28
CA PHE A 124 -24.56 17.29 0.16
C PHE A 124 -25.88 16.56 -0.08
N SER A 125 -26.93 16.86 0.71
CA SER A 125 -28.23 16.21 0.60
C SER A 125 -28.92 16.45 -0.75
N SER A 126 -28.56 17.53 -1.46
CA SER A 126 -29.06 17.85 -2.80
C SER A 126 -28.37 17.05 -3.91
N ILE A 127 -27.27 16.34 -3.60
CA ILE A 127 -26.50 15.58 -4.58
C ILE A 127 -26.97 14.12 -4.55
N PRO A 128 -27.38 13.52 -5.68
CA PRO A 128 -27.72 12.11 -5.73
C PRO A 128 -26.56 11.25 -5.21
N SER A 129 -26.87 10.23 -4.41
CA SER A 129 -25.89 9.35 -3.75
C SER A 129 -24.90 8.68 -4.72
N VAL A 130 -25.29 8.51 -5.97
CA VAL A 130 -24.45 7.97 -7.06
C VAL A 130 -23.22 8.84 -7.30
N TYR A 131 -23.37 10.16 -7.32
CA TYR A 131 -22.23 11.07 -7.52
C TYR A 131 -21.24 11.06 -6.35
N LEU A 132 -21.74 10.91 -5.13
CA LEU A 132 -20.91 10.78 -3.94
C LEU A 132 -20.11 9.46 -3.93
N GLN A 133 -20.69 8.38 -4.45
CA GLN A 133 -20.00 7.09 -4.59
C GLN A 133 -18.93 7.11 -5.69
N ILE A 134 -19.13 7.89 -6.76
CA ILE A 134 -18.17 8.04 -7.85
C ILE A 134 -17.05 9.03 -7.49
N ALA A 135 -17.31 9.97 -6.58
CA ALA A 135 -16.37 11.03 -6.21
C ALA A 135 -14.95 10.53 -5.81
N PRO A 136 -14.77 9.46 -5.02
CA PRO A 136 -13.45 8.93 -4.71
C PRO A 136 -12.67 8.48 -5.95
N TYR A 137 -13.35 7.88 -6.92
CA TYR A 137 -12.71 7.40 -8.16
C TYR A 137 -12.30 8.55 -9.07
N VAL A 138 -13.17 9.54 -9.23
CA VAL A 138 -12.88 10.76 -10.01
C VAL A 138 -11.73 11.53 -9.36
N LEU A 139 -11.77 11.70 -8.04
CA LEU A 139 -10.70 12.37 -7.28
C LEU A 139 -9.37 11.64 -7.45
N THR A 140 -9.39 10.30 -7.42
CA THR A 140 -8.24 9.46 -7.67
C THR A 140 -7.65 9.71 -9.05
N ILE A 141 -8.48 9.75 -10.09
CA ILE A 141 -8.03 10.00 -11.47
C ILE A 141 -7.43 11.41 -11.60
N ILE A 142 -8.05 12.42 -10.99
CA ILE A 142 -7.56 13.80 -11.01
C ILE A 142 -6.19 13.89 -10.31
N VAL A 143 -6.07 13.30 -9.12
CA VAL A 143 -4.80 13.28 -8.37
C VAL A 143 -3.75 12.51 -9.15
N LEU A 144 -4.13 11.39 -9.78
CA LEU A 144 -3.24 10.60 -10.61
C LEU A 144 -2.73 11.42 -11.81
N ALA A 145 -3.61 12.13 -12.50
CA ALA A 145 -3.24 12.99 -13.62
C ALA A 145 -2.38 14.20 -13.20
N ALA A 146 -2.65 14.79 -12.04
CA ALA A 146 -1.93 15.96 -11.54
C ALA A 146 -0.54 15.61 -10.96
N PHE A 147 -0.42 14.44 -10.31
CA PHE A 147 0.81 13.98 -9.64
C PHE A 147 1.55 12.89 -10.40
N PHE A 148 1.28 12.68 -11.68
CA PHE A 148 1.96 11.70 -12.54
C PHE A 148 3.44 12.08 -12.79
N GLY A 149 4.16 12.38 -11.74
CA GLY A 149 5.60 12.58 -11.74
C GLY A 149 6.29 11.32 -11.26
N LYS A 150 6.73 10.47 -12.21
CA LYS A 150 7.80 9.47 -12.05
C LYS A 150 7.74 8.64 -10.75
N ALA A 151 6.67 7.88 -10.55
CA ALA A 151 6.72 6.73 -9.67
C ALA A 151 7.51 5.63 -10.39
N ILE A 152 8.79 5.49 -10.06
CA ILE A 152 9.67 4.49 -10.66
C ILE A 152 9.59 3.25 -9.77
N ALA A 153 9.01 2.16 -10.30
CA ALA A 153 9.05 0.86 -9.65
C ALA A 153 10.51 0.35 -9.58
N PRO A 154 10.84 -0.52 -8.59
CA PRO A 154 12.11 -1.21 -8.57
C PRO A 154 12.34 -1.97 -9.88
N LYS A 155 13.54 -1.86 -10.47
CA LYS A 155 13.82 -2.42 -11.81
C LYS A 155 13.67 -3.94 -11.92
N ALA A 156 13.86 -4.64 -10.81
CA ALA A 156 13.72 -6.10 -10.76
C ALA A 156 12.31 -6.57 -10.36
N ASP A 157 11.32 -5.65 -10.33
CA ASP A 157 9.93 -6.00 -10.02
C ASP A 157 9.35 -6.89 -11.13
N GLY A 158 8.79 -8.04 -10.72
CA GLY A 158 8.26 -9.04 -11.64
C GLY A 158 9.30 -9.84 -12.47
N VAL A 159 10.59 -9.59 -12.28
CA VAL A 159 11.66 -10.27 -13.00
C VAL A 159 12.20 -11.45 -12.21
N ASN A 160 12.23 -12.63 -12.83
CA ASN A 160 12.85 -13.81 -12.23
C ASN A 160 14.36 -13.62 -12.12
N TYR A 161 14.91 -13.96 -10.95
CA TYR A 161 16.35 -13.98 -10.76
C TYR A 161 16.89 -15.39 -11.00
N ILE A 162 17.82 -15.50 -11.94
CA ILE A 162 18.58 -16.72 -12.20
C ILE A 162 20.04 -16.38 -11.90
N LYS A 163 20.62 -17.12 -10.95
CA LYS A 163 22.03 -16.95 -10.60
C LYS A 163 22.90 -17.33 -11.80
N SER A 164 23.68 -16.37 -12.32
CA SER A 164 24.70 -16.69 -13.31
C SER A 164 25.81 -17.49 -12.63
N LYS A 165 26.20 -18.63 -13.23
CA LYS A 165 27.32 -19.46 -12.77
C LYS A 165 28.62 -18.71 -12.96
#